data_b394e306ae65a454a6ea7720d401aec6
#
_entry.id   b394e306ae65a454a6ea7720d401aec6
#
_cell.length_a   1.000
_cell.length_b   1.000
_cell.length_c   1.000
_cell.angle_alpha   90.00
_cell.angle_beta   90.00
_cell.angle_gamma   90.00
#
_symmetry.space_group_name_H-M   'P 1'
#
loop_
_entity.id
_entity.type
_entity.pdbx_description
1 polymer ?
#
loop_
_entity_poly.entity_id
_entity_poly.type
_entity_poly.pdbx_seq_one_letter_code
_entity_poly.pdbx_strand_id
1 'polypeptide(L)'
;MSYRYMRMLVMFDLPTETAENRKAYRKFRKFLINEGFLMHQFSVYSKLLLNDTSSKAMLARLQKNNPEDGLITVLNITEKQFARMVYLSGEKDMSIGNSDSRVVFLGDDYD
;
A
#
# COMPACT_ATOMS: atom_id res chain seq x y z
N MET A 1 -8.36 7.00 24.22
CA MET A 1 -7.78 7.62 23.65
C MET A 1 -7.79 7.49 22.40
N SER A 2 -7.79 8.12 21.85
CA SER A 2 -8.06 7.95 20.84
C SER A 2 -7.23 7.95 19.88
N TYR A 3 -6.04 8.15 19.88
CA TYR A 3 -5.40 8.11 18.77
C TYR A 3 -4.86 6.89 18.72
N ARG A 4 -5.04 6.18 17.64
CA ARG A 4 -4.51 5.13 17.32
C ARG A 4 -4.03 5.19 16.03
N TYR A 5 -2.84 4.77 15.74
CA TYR A 5 -2.27 4.73 14.43
C TYR A 5 -2.91 3.58 13.71
N MET A 6 -3.28 3.81 12.49
CA MET A 6 -3.86 2.79 11.64
C MET A 6 -3.00 2.66 10.40
N ARG A 7 -2.91 1.46 9.88
CA ARG A 7 -2.18 1.23 8.62
C ARG A 7 -3.21 1.04 7.53
N MET A 8 -3.16 1.87 6.51
CA MET A 8 -4.07 1.74 5.38
C MET A 8 -3.40 0.90 4.34
N LEU A 9 -3.99 -0.24 4.00
CA LEU A 9 -3.51 -1.08 2.94
C LEU A 9 -4.30 -0.78 1.69
N VAL A 10 -3.61 -0.63 0.57
CA VAL A 10 -4.24 -0.42 -0.73
C VAL A 10 -3.81 -1.59 -1.59
N MET A 11 -4.77 -2.36 -2.05
CA MET A 11 -4.52 -3.53 -2.86
C MET A 11 -5.22 -3.33 -4.18
N PHE A 12 -4.56 -3.61 -5.28
CA PHE A 12 -5.21 -3.33 -6.55
C PHE A 12 -4.90 -4.39 -7.58
N ASP A 13 -5.85 -4.56 -8.48
CA ASP A 13 -5.74 -5.48 -9.57
C ASP A 13 -6.10 -4.66 -10.80
N LEU A 14 -5.12 -4.14 -11.49
CA LEU A 14 -5.33 -3.26 -12.62
C LEU A 14 -4.86 -3.94 -13.88
N PRO A 15 -5.58 -3.76 -14.99
CA PRO A 15 -5.18 -4.40 -16.22
C PRO A 15 -3.89 -3.81 -16.77
N THR A 16 -3.14 -4.62 -17.50
CA THR A 16 -1.88 -4.17 -18.07
C THR A 16 -1.74 -4.58 -19.53
N GLU A 17 -2.83 -4.93 -20.19
CA GLU A 17 -2.76 -5.47 -21.52
C GLU A 17 -2.56 -4.44 -22.60
N THR A 18 -3.07 -3.26 -22.42
CA THR A 18 -2.92 -2.23 -23.45
C THR A 18 -1.95 -1.16 -22.95
N ALA A 19 -1.50 -0.34 -23.86
CA ALA A 19 -0.62 0.76 -23.49
C ALA A 19 -1.32 1.73 -22.54
N GLU A 20 -2.61 1.94 -22.75
CA GLU A 20 -3.37 2.83 -21.91
C GLU A 20 -3.51 2.24 -20.52
N ASN A 21 -3.72 0.93 -20.43
CA ASN A 21 -3.83 0.29 -19.14
C ASN A 21 -2.51 0.42 -18.37
N ARG A 22 -1.40 0.21 -19.06
CA ARG A 22 -0.11 0.31 -18.42
C ARG A 22 0.20 1.73 -17.94
N LYS A 23 -0.28 2.71 -18.72
CA LYS A 23 -0.08 4.10 -18.34
C LYS A 23 -0.90 4.41 -17.07
N ALA A 24 -2.13 3.93 -17.02
CA ALA A 24 -2.99 4.16 -15.85
C ALA A 24 -2.39 3.47 -14.61
N TYR A 25 -1.82 2.29 -14.80
CA TYR A 25 -1.18 1.56 -13.72
C TYR A 25 -0.01 2.39 -13.18
N ARG A 26 0.85 2.87 -14.05
CA ARG A 26 2.01 3.65 -13.62
C ARG A 26 1.60 4.94 -12.92
N LYS A 27 0.55 5.56 -13.42
CA LYS A 27 0.08 6.80 -12.85
C LYS A 27 -0.44 6.57 -11.43
N PHE A 28 -1.21 5.50 -11.25
CA PHE A 28 -1.76 5.20 -9.92
C PHE A 28 -0.63 4.84 -8.95
N ARG A 29 0.31 4.04 -9.39
CA ARG A 29 1.43 3.66 -8.57
C ARG A 29 2.24 4.88 -8.16
N LYS A 30 2.48 5.79 -9.11
CA LYS A 30 3.22 7.00 -8.81
C LYS A 30 2.46 7.86 -7.80
N PHE A 31 1.15 7.89 -7.94
CA PHE A 31 0.34 8.63 -6.99
C PHE A 31 0.52 8.05 -5.59
N LEU A 32 0.49 6.74 -5.45
CA LEU A 32 0.65 6.12 -4.14
C LEU A 32 2.01 6.45 -3.54
N ILE A 33 3.04 6.35 -4.34
CA ILE A 33 4.38 6.65 -3.85
C ILE A 33 4.50 8.11 -3.43
N ASN A 34 3.94 8.99 -4.22
CA ASN A 34 4.01 10.41 -3.89
C ASN A 34 3.20 10.76 -2.65
N GLU A 35 2.20 9.96 -2.33
CA GLU A 35 1.43 10.17 -1.11
C GLU A 35 2.09 9.52 0.09
N GLY A 36 3.21 8.86 -0.08
CA GLY A 36 3.93 8.28 1.03
C GLY A 36 3.64 6.82 1.30
N PHE A 37 2.97 6.15 0.38
CA PHE A 37 2.74 4.73 0.57
C PHE A 37 4.02 3.95 0.28
N LEU A 38 4.18 2.84 0.96
CA LEU A 38 5.31 1.94 0.76
C LEU A 38 4.81 0.64 0.18
N MET A 39 5.57 0.09 -0.75
CA MET A 39 5.18 -1.15 -1.38
C MET A 39 5.61 -2.34 -0.53
N HIS A 40 4.71 -3.28 -0.32
CA HIS A 40 5.03 -4.51 0.40
C HIS A 40 5.22 -5.64 -0.58
N GLN A 41 4.45 -5.64 -1.61
CA GLN A 41 4.59 -6.57 -2.70
C GLN A 41 3.88 -5.93 -3.86
N PHE A 42 3.98 -6.47 -5.04
CA PHE A 42 3.37 -5.85 -6.19
C PHE A 42 1.89 -5.67 -5.92
N SER A 43 1.42 -4.51 -6.19
CA SER A 43 0.01 -4.16 -6.04
C SER A 43 -0.50 -4.16 -4.60
N VAL A 44 0.39 -4.17 -3.63
CA VAL A 44 0.01 -4.05 -2.22
C VAL A 44 0.89 -2.99 -1.57
N TYR A 45 0.27 -1.89 -1.22
CA TYR A 45 0.96 -0.75 -0.63
C TYR A 45 0.33 -0.39 0.71
N SER A 46 1.07 0.26 1.56
CA SER A 46 0.48 0.71 2.82
C SER A 46 1.03 2.04 3.27
N LYS A 47 0.30 2.69 4.12
CA LYS A 47 0.70 3.96 4.70
C LYS A 47 0.21 4.04 6.13
N LEU A 48 1.05 4.51 7.04
CA LEU A 48 0.66 4.74 8.41
C LEU A 48 -0.11 6.04 8.50
N LEU A 49 -1.27 6.01 9.12
CA LEU A 49 -2.08 7.19 9.30
C LEU A 49 -2.29 7.43 10.77
N LEU A 50 -2.20 8.67 11.16
CA LEU A 50 -2.16 9.00 12.55
C LEU A 50 -3.51 9.06 13.23
N ASN A 51 -4.55 9.31 12.47
CA ASN A 51 -5.86 9.45 13.06
C ASN A 51 -6.93 9.26 12.00
N ASP A 52 -8.17 9.28 12.42
CA ASP A 52 -9.30 9.06 11.56
C ASP A 52 -9.47 10.15 10.52
N THR A 53 -9.17 11.36 10.87
CA THR A 53 -9.27 12.47 9.94
C THR A 53 -8.30 12.29 8.78
N SER A 54 -7.07 11.88 9.08
CA SER A 54 -6.08 11.63 8.04
C SER A 54 -6.51 10.47 7.17
N SER A 55 -7.12 9.46 7.76
CA SER A 55 -7.59 8.32 7.01
C SER A 55 -8.67 8.71 6.03
N LYS A 56 -9.63 9.50 6.48
CA LYS A 56 -10.70 9.94 5.60
C LYS A 56 -10.20 10.82 4.49
N ALA A 57 -9.25 11.69 4.79
CA ALA A 57 -8.68 12.57 3.78
C ALA A 57 -7.92 11.76 2.73
N MET A 58 -7.18 10.73 3.17
CA MET A 58 -6.44 9.92 2.24
C MET A 58 -7.38 9.12 1.35
N LEU A 59 -8.47 8.60 1.91
CA LEU A 59 -9.43 7.86 1.15
C LEU A 59 -10.08 8.74 0.07
N ALA A 60 -10.36 9.97 0.41
CA ALA A 60 -10.93 10.91 -0.55
C ALA A 60 -9.96 11.17 -1.70
N ARG A 61 -8.68 11.28 -1.41
CA ARG A 61 -7.69 11.49 -2.47
C ARG A 61 -7.52 10.25 -3.34
N LEU A 62 -7.62 9.06 -2.74
CA LEU A 62 -7.59 7.84 -3.52
C LEU A 62 -8.78 7.77 -4.47
N GLN A 63 -9.94 8.15 -4.00
CA GLN A 63 -11.12 8.14 -4.83
C GLN A 63 -11.00 9.10 -6.00
N LYS A 64 -10.34 10.21 -5.82
CA LYS A 64 -10.17 11.14 -6.90
C LYS A 64 -9.17 10.68 -7.92
N ASN A 65 -8.26 9.80 -7.55
CA ASN A 65 -7.20 9.34 -8.42
C ASN A 65 -7.38 7.89 -8.84
N ASN A 66 -8.55 7.37 -8.66
CA ASN A 66 -8.89 6.01 -8.96
C ASN A 66 -8.94 5.77 -10.47
N PRO A 67 -8.23 4.82 -11.01
CA PRO A 67 -8.33 4.53 -12.45
C PRO A 67 -9.70 4.00 -12.80
N GLU A 68 -10.05 4.13 -14.07
CA GLU A 68 -11.37 3.72 -14.47
C GLU A 68 -11.54 2.22 -14.47
N ASP A 69 -10.52 1.47 -14.86
CA ASP A 69 -10.64 0.04 -14.96
C ASP A 69 -9.91 -0.63 -13.84
N GLY A 70 -10.36 -1.79 -13.45
CA GLY A 70 -9.70 -2.57 -12.44
C GLY A 70 -10.36 -2.45 -11.08
N LEU A 71 -9.77 -3.10 -10.10
CA LEU A 71 -10.32 -3.12 -8.76
C LEU A 71 -9.30 -2.55 -7.80
N ILE A 72 -9.73 -1.65 -6.94
CA ILE A 72 -8.86 -1.11 -5.91
C ILE A 72 -9.56 -1.30 -4.58
N THR A 73 -8.90 -1.94 -3.66
CA THR A 73 -9.46 -2.26 -2.35
C THR A 73 -8.63 -1.61 -1.27
N VAL A 74 -9.29 -1.03 -0.30
CA VAL A 74 -8.63 -0.35 0.80
C VAL A 74 -9.05 -1.00 2.11
N LEU A 75 -8.10 -1.30 2.97
CA LEU A 75 -8.39 -1.88 4.26
C LEU A 75 -7.56 -1.18 5.31
N ASN A 76 -8.20 -0.72 6.37
CA ASN A 76 -7.49 -0.11 7.48
C ASN A 76 -7.33 -1.13 8.59
N ILE A 77 -6.12 -1.31 9.07
CA ILE A 77 -5.86 -2.23 10.17
C ILE A 77 -4.99 -1.55 11.20
N THR A 78 -4.92 -2.09 12.38
CA THR A 78 -4.06 -1.54 13.41
C THR A 78 -2.63 -1.94 13.14
N GLU A 79 -1.69 -1.24 13.72
CA GLU A 79 -0.30 -1.61 13.60
C GLU A 79 -0.05 -2.99 14.18
N LYS A 80 -0.77 -3.37 15.21
CA LYS A 80 -0.63 -4.67 15.79
C LYS A 80 -1.07 -5.76 14.82
N GLN A 81 -2.16 -5.53 14.12
CA GLN A 81 -2.61 -6.47 13.12
C GLN A 81 -1.63 -6.56 11.97
N PHE A 82 -1.11 -5.42 11.56
CA PHE A 82 -0.14 -5.39 10.47
C PHE A 82 1.12 -6.17 10.86
N ALA A 83 1.56 -6.02 12.09
CA ALA A 83 2.76 -6.71 12.56
C ALA A 83 2.58 -8.21 12.66
N ARG A 84 1.36 -8.69 12.64
CA ARG A 84 1.09 -10.10 12.68
C ARG A 84 1.00 -10.75 11.32
N MET A 85 1.31 -10.00 10.26
CA MET A 85 1.27 -10.55 8.92
C MET A 85 2.22 -11.72 8.82
N VAL A 86 1.78 -12.80 8.23
CA VAL A 86 2.58 -14.01 8.12
C VAL A 86 2.98 -14.20 6.67
N TYR A 87 4.25 -14.46 6.42
CA TYR A 87 4.73 -14.68 5.09
C TYR A 87 4.97 -16.19 4.93
N LEU A 88 4.21 -16.79 4.07
CA LEU A 88 4.34 -18.21 3.85
C LEU A 88 5.49 -18.54 2.92
N SER A 89 5.86 -17.60 2.07
CA SER A 89 6.92 -17.74 1.15
C SER A 89 7.66 -16.46 1.11
N GLY A 90 8.84 -16.44 0.63
CA GLY A 90 9.63 -15.23 0.60
C GLY A 90 10.44 -15.17 1.85
N GLU A 91 11.61 -14.68 1.78
CA GLU A 91 12.38 -14.74 2.88
C GLU A 91 13.05 -13.61 3.36
N LYS A 92 13.02 -12.63 2.69
CA LYS A 92 13.80 -11.58 2.94
C LYS A 92 13.73 -11.04 4.27
N ASP A 93 12.68 -10.95 4.77
CA ASP A 93 12.54 -10.24 5.97
C ASP A 93 13.01 -11.01 7.13
N MET A 94 13.17 -12.27 6.98
CA MET A 94 13.55 -12.97 8.03
C MET A 94 14.93 -12.77 8.41
N SER A 95 15.73 -12.58 7.52
CA SER A 95 17.11 -12.42 7.77
C SER A 95 17.41 -11.25 8.64
N ILE A 96 16.56 -10.31 8.65
CA ILE A 96 16.82 -9.18 9.39
C ILE A 96 16.31 -9.36 10.76
N GLY A 97 15.40 -10.20 10.98
CA GLY A 97 14.85 -10.39 12.25
C GLY A 97 14.20 -9.20 12.81
N ASN A 98 13.88 -8.30 11.98
CA ASN A 98 13.38 -7.10 12.42
C ASN A 98 12.22 -6.74 11.63
N SER A 99 11.09 -6.67 12.16
CA SER A 99 9.88 -6.43 11.43
C SER A 99 9.87 -5.12 10.73
N ASP A 100 10.60 -4.17 11.18
CA ASP A 100 10.57 -2.88 10.56
C ASP A 100 11.22 -2.89 9.25
N SER A 101 12.20 -3.70 9.08
CA SER A 101 12.96 -3.64 7.88
C SER A 101 12.29 -4.20 6.71
N ARG A 102 11.41 -5.12 6.90
CA ARG A 102 10.81 -5.75 5.75
C ARG A 102 10.00 -4.83 4.89
N VAL A 103 9.60 -3.71 5.43
CA VAL A 103 8.82 -2.79 4.65
C VAL A 103 9.69 -1.96 3.76
N VAL A 104 10.87 -1.70 4.18
CA VAL A 104 11.70 -0.73 3.54
C VAL A 104 12.24 -1.17 2.22
N PHE A 105 12.63 -2.40 2.11
CA PHE A 105 13.23 -2.75 0.90
C PHE A 105 12.37 -3.00 -0.19
N LEU A 106 11.17 -3.36 0.03
CA LEU A 106 10.33 -3.81 -1.05
C LEU A 106 9.99 -2.77 -2.04
N GLY A 107 10.01 -1.57 -1.67
CA GLY A 107 9.61 -0.53 -2.58
C GLY A 107 10.63 -0.13 -3.57
N ASP A 108 11.83 -0.52 -3.41
CA ASP A 108 12.83 0.04 -4.23
C ASP A 108 13.06 -0.63 -5.51
N ASP A 109 12.94 -1.88 -5.56
CA ASP A 109 13.42 -2.55 -6.69
C ASP A 109 12.47 -3.03 -7.65
N TYR A 110 11.25 -3.08 -7.35
CA TYR A 110 10.39 -3.80 -8.15
C TYR A 110 9.54 -3.08 -9.06
N ASP A 111 9.37 -1.98 -8.97
CA ASP A 111 8.49 -1.31 -9.88
C ASP A 111 9.26 -0.35 -10.65
#